data_174bde8d8acde9d5fc974a654defdd45
#
_entry.id   174bde8d8acde9d5fc974a654defdd45
#
_cell.length_a   1.000
_cell.length_b   1.000
_cell.length_c   1.000
_cell.angle_alpha   90.00
_cell.angle_beta   90.00
_cell.angle_gamma   90.00
#
_symmetry.space_group_name_H-M   'P 1'
#
loop_
_entity.id
_entity.type
_entity.pdbx_description
1 polymer ?
#
loop_
_entity_poly.entity_id
_entity_poly.type
_entity_poly.pdbx_seq_one_letter_code
_entity_poly.pdbx_strand_id
1 'polypeptide(L)'
;PARAAQSAPAPTIEGASQVSAAAPAGSINFADIAARLNPAVVNIDASARSRRARQLMQEGAQRDGDPFDLGRRGNDAPRRGTGTGFLIDPTGLILTNHHVIEGAERLTVKLADGRSLRAEVVGSDPDTDIALIKIAGPTPFPSAPLGDSNALRVGEWVCAIGNPLAYEHTVTVGVVSFIGRKLFD
;
A
#
# COMPACT_ATOMS: atom_id res chain seq x y z
N PRO A 1 42.90 -35.17 36.09
CA PRO A 1 41.53 -34.82 36.45
C PRO A 1 41.24 -33.40 35.99
N ALA A 2 40.44 -33.32 34.93
CA ALA A 2 40.00 -32.05 34.34
C ALA A 2 38.84 -31.49 35.16
N ARG A 3 38.98 -30.27 35.61
CA ARG A 3 37.97 -29.53 36.38
C ARG A 3 36.98 -28.90 35.40
N ALA A 4 35.74 -29.33 35.42
CA ALA A 4 34.64 -28.77 34.64
C ALA A 4 34.39 -27.33 35.15
N ALA A 5 34.42 -26.37 34.21
CA ALA A 5 34.02 -24.99 34.46
C ALA A 5 32.49 -24.93 34.46
N GLN A 6 31.91 -24.56 35.60
CA GLN A 6 30.47 -24.26 35.73
C GLN A 6 30.22 -22.89 35.09
N SER A 7 29.38 -22.84 34.04
CA SER A 7 28.90 -21.61 33.48
C SER A 7 27.84 -20.99 34.41
N ALA A 8 28.04 -19.73 34.75
CA ALA A 8 27.10 -18.93 35.51
C ALA A 8 25.82 -18.66 34.70
N PRO A 9 24.62 -18.64 35.31
CA PRO A 9 23.38 -18.31 34.63
C PRO A 9 23.37 -16.82 34.20
N ALA A 10 22.87 -16.57 33.00
CA ALA A 10 22.68 -15.22 32.48
C ALA A 10 21.64 -14.45 33.33
N PRO A 11 21.80 -13.15 33.53
CA PRO A 11 20.82 -12.35 34.26
C PRO A 11 19.48 -12.28 33.52
N THR A 12 18.42 -12.70 34.18
CA THR A 12 17.04 -12.53 33.74
C THR A 12 16.69 -11.06 33.92
N ILE A 13 16.42 -10.36 32.80
CA ILE A 13 15.88 -9.00 32.86
C ILE A 13 14.38 -9.11 33.13
N GLU A 14 13.99 -9.07 34.40
CA GLU A 14 12.59 -8.94 34.82
C GLU A 14 12.15 -7.48 34.62
N GLY A 15 11.02 -7.33 33.89
CA GLY A 15 10.15 -6.17 34.08
C GLY A 15 10.57 -4.87 33.39
N ALA A 16 10.63 -4.82 32.07
CA ALA A 16 10.38 -3.58 31.37
C ALA A 16 8.87 -3.29 31.43
N SER A 17 8.40 -2.69 32.51
CA SER A 17 7.08 -2.02 32.54
C SER A 17 7.06 -0.99 31.43
N GLN A 18 6.23 -1.19 30.41
CA GLN A 18 5.94 -0.18 29.42
C GLN A 18 5.23 0.98 30.13
N VAL A 19 6.00 2.00 30.48
CA VAL A 19 5.45 3.28 30.93
C VAL A 19 4.82 3.91 29.69
N SER A 20 3.51 3.71 29.54
CA SER A 20 2.71 4.53 28.62
C SER A 20 2.72 5.95 29.19
N ALA A 21 3.71 6.74 28.75
CA ALA A 21 3.73 8.15 29.08
C ALA A 21 2.54 8.81 28.36
N ALA A 22 1.51 9.19 29.11
CA ALA A 22 0.43 10.01 28.61
C ALA A 22 1.06 11.29 28.02
N ALA A 23 0.79 11.57 26.75
CA ALA A 23 1.27 12.78 26.11
C ALA A 23 0.73 14.01 26.86
N PRO A 24 1.53 15.07 27.06
CA PRO A 24 1.06 16.28 27.72
C PRO A 24 -0.15 16.86 26.99
N ALA A 25 -1.12 17.37 27.76
CA ALA A 25 -2.32 17.98 27.20
C ALA A 25 -1.94 19.13 26.24
N GLY A 26 -2.34 19.01 24.96
CA GLY A 26 -1.99 19.96 23.89
C GLY A 26 -0.95 19.44 22.89
N SER A 27 -0.34 18.27 23.09
CA SER A 27 0.54 17.67 22.08
C SER A 27 -0.29 16.93 21.01
N ILE A 28 0.13 17.04 19.74
CA ILE A 28 -0.47 16.28 18.64
C ILE A 28 -0.14 14.81 18.87
N ASN A 29 -1.16 13.97 19.04
CA ASN A 29 -1.00 12.52 19.12
C ASN A 29 -1.21 11.89 17.74
N PHE A 30 -0.13 11.64 17.03
CA PHE A 30 -0.17 11.00 15.70
C PHE A 30 -0.69 9.57 15.75
N ALA A 31 -0.56 8.87 16.88
CA ALA A 31 -1.10 7.52 17.03
C ALA A 31 -2.64 7.54 16.97
N ASP A 32 -3.30 8.51 17.61
CA ASP A 32 -4.75 8.65 17.55
C ASP A 32 -5.22 9.05 16.15
N ILE A 33 -4.46 9.90 15.45
CA ILE A 33 -4.73 10.27 14.07
C ILE A 33 -4.63 9.03 13.17
N ALA A 34 -3.55 8.27 13.30
CA ALA A 34 -3.34 7.04 12.54
C ALA A 34 -4.44 6.02 12.84
N ALA A 35 -4.76 5.76 14.09
CA ALA A 35 -5.83 4.82 14.48
C ALA A 35 -7.18 5.17 13.85
N ARG A 36 -7.50 6.46 13.75
CA ARG A 36 -8.74 6.96 13.14
C ARG A 36 -8.77 6.84 11.62
N LEU A 37 -7.62 7.06 10.94
CA LEU A 37 -7.53 7.10 9.48
C LEU A 37 -7.11 5.78 8.85
N ASN A 38 -6.38 4.92 9.57
CA ASN A 38 -5.95 3.61 9.08
C ASN A 38 -7.07 2.77 8.45
N PRO A 39 -8.31 2.74 8.99
CA PRO A 39 -9.39 1.98 8.36
C PRO A 39 -9.71 2.41 6.93
N ALA A 40 -9.43 3.67 6.57
CA ALA A 40 -9.64 4.18 5.21
C ALA A 40 -8.45 3.89 4.27
N VAL A 41 -7.28 3.54 4.80
CA VAL A 41 -6.08 3.24 4.01
C VAL A 41 -6.10 1.78 3.57
N VAL A 42 -5.88 1.55 2.29
CA VAL A 42 -6.01 0.24 1.67
C VAL A 42 -4.74 -0.13 0.91
N ASN A 43 -4.50 -1.44 0.78
CA ASN A 43 -3.49 -1.96 -0.14
C ASN A 43 -4.15 -2.32 -1.48
N ILE A 44 -3.46 -2.04 -2.57
CA ILE A 44 -3.92 -2.32 -3.93
C ILE A 44 -2.93 -3.27 -4.60
N ASP A 45 -3.42 -4.45 -4.96
CA ASP A 45 -2.70 -5.43 -5.77
C ASP A 45 -3.17 -5.33 -7.22
N ALA A 46 -2.26 -4.91 -8.09
CA ALA A 46 -2.47 -4.82 -9.52
C ALA A 46 -1.79 -6.02 -10.22
N SER A 47 -2.52 -6.76 -11.03
CA SER A 47 -1.97 -7.90 -11.78
C SER A 47 -2.30 -7.78 -13.26
N ALA A 48 -1.26 -8.00 -14.09
CA ALA A 48 -1.39 -8.14 -15.53
C ALA A 48 -0.96 -9.54 -15.96
N ARG A 49 -1.60 -10.08 -17.00
CA ARG A 49 -1.16 -11.35 -17.60
C ARG A 49 0.19 -11.15 -18.28
N SER A 50 0.97 -12.23 -18.30
CA SER A 50 2.21 -12.22 -19.10
C SER A 50 1.92 -11.94 -20.58
N ARG A 51 2.85 -11.26 -21.26
CA ARG A 51 2.73 -10.99 -22.72
C ARG A 51 2.51 -12.28 -23.51
N ARG A 52 3.14 -13.38 -23.09
CA ARG A 52 3.00 -14.70 -23.73
C ARG A 52 1.59 -15.27 -23.58
N ALA A 53 0.93 -15.09 -22.41
CA ALA A 53 -0.45 -15.51 -22.24
C ALA A 53 -1.42 -14.71 -23.12
N ARG A 54 -1.13 -13.41 -23.37
CA ARG A 54 -1.87 -12.60 -24.36
C ARG A 54 -1.67 -13.09 -25.79
N GLN A 55 -0.44 -13.37 -26.20
CA GLN A 55 -0.13 -13.88 -27.53
C GLN A 55 -0.77 -15.25 -27.80
N LEU A 56 -0.71 -16.19 -26.85
CA LEU A 56 -1.34 -17.50 -26.98
C LEU A 56 -2.87 -17.43 -27.09
N MET A 57 -3.51 -16.40 -26.52
CA MET A 57 -4.95 -16.17 -26.70
C MET A 57 -5.28 -15.51 -28.04
N GLN A 58 -4.38 -14.69 -28.61
CA GLN A 58 -4.57 -14.05 -29.92
C GLN A 58 -4.26 -14.97 -31.11
N GLU A 59 -3.33 -15.90 -30.94
CA GLU A 59 -2.87 -16.81 -32.01
C GLU A 59 -3.72 -18.08 -32.10
N GLY A 60 -4.86 -18.19 -31.42
CA GLY A 60 -5.83 -19.29 -31.57
C GLY A 60 -5.16 -20.64 -31.80
N ALA A 61 -4.77 -21.30 -30.74
CA ALA A 61 -4.45 -22.72 -30.60
C ALA A 61 -4.09 -23.51 -31.89
N GLN A 62 -3.16 -23.05 -32.71
CA GLN A 62 -2.44 -23.91 -33.65
C GLN A 62 -1.11 -24.28 -33.03
N ARG A 63 -1.08 -25.42 -32.36
CA ARG A 63 0.11 -26.06 -31.83
C ARG A 63 0.81 -26.83 -32.91
N ASP A 64 1.90 -26.28 -33.43
CA ASP A 64 3.08 -27.05 -33.79
C ASP A 64 4.19 -26.63 -32.82
N GLY A 65 4.19 -27.27 -31.66
CA GLY A 65 5.18 -27.05 -30.62
C GLY A 65 6.39 -27.89 -30.86
N ASP A 66 7.52 -27.27 -31.20
CA ASP A 66 8.83 -27.88 -31.16
C ASP A 66 9.14 -28.33 -29.72
N PRO A 67 9.35 -29.66 -29.45
CA PRO A 67 9.60 -30.16 -28.09
C PRO A 67 10.93 -29.68 -27.50
N PHE A 68 11.79 -29.00 -28.26
CA PHE A 68 13.12 -28.56 -27.85
C PHE A 68 13.23 -27.09 -27.49
N ASP A 69 12.14 -26.31 -27.50
CA ASP A 69 12.17 -24.89 -27.08
C ASP A 69 12.14 -24.71 -25.55
N LEU A 70 12.96 -25.48 -24.83
CA LEU A 70 13.17 -25.36 -23.38
C LEU A 70 14.10 -24.21 -22.99
N GLY A 71 14.72 -23.52 -23.99
CA GLY A 71 15.78 -22.54 -23.76
C GLY A 71 15.33 -21.07 -23.66
N ARG A 72 14.08 -20.72 -24.00
CA ARG A 72 13.57 -19.36 -23.99
C ARG A 72 12.54 -19.09 -22.89
N ARG A 73 12.76 -19.61 -21.70
CA ARG A 73 12.04 -19.15 -20.51
C ARG A 73 12.59 -17.79 -20.07
N GLY A 74 12.45 -16.78 -20.92
CA GLY A 74 12.54 -15.40 -20.50
C GLY A 74 11.50 -15.14 -19.40
N ASN A 75 11.84 -14.29 -18.48
CA ASN A 75 11.14 -13.91 -17.24
C ASN A 75 9.69 -13.43 -17.50
N ASP A 76 8.79 -14.36 -17.84
CA ASP A 76 7.41 -14.14 -18.30
C ASP A 76 6.41 -14.25 -17.11
N ALA A 77 6.92 -13.90 -15.91
CA ALA A 77 6.08 -13.82 -14.73
C ALA A 77 5.02 -12.73 -14.90
N PRO A 78 3.77 -12.95 -14.45
CA PRO A 78 2.75 -11.92 -14.42
C PRO A 78 3.30 -10.70 -13.69
N ARG A 79 3.22 -9.52 -14.31
CA ARG A 79 3.59 -8.29 -13.62
C ARG A 79 2.60 -8.07 -12.48
N ARG A 80 3.12 -8.01 -11.27
CA ARG A 80 2.38 -7.65 -10.07
C ARG A 80 2.92 -6.32 -9.59
N GLY A 81 2.02 -5.33 -9.49
CA GLY A 81 2.25 -4.07 -8.81
C GLY A 81 1.52 -4.09 -7.46
N THR A 82 2.10 -3.48 -6.48
CA THR A 82 1.48 -3.26 -5.18
C THR A 82 1.62 -1.81 -4.81
N GLY A 83 0.54 -1.21 -4.31
CA GLY A 83 0.53 0.18 -3.89
C GLY A 83 -0.45 0.45 -2.78
N THR A 84 -0.48 1.69 -2.35
CA THR A 84 -1.42 2.19 -1.34
C THR A 84 -2.48 3.06 -2.00
N GLY A 85 -3.69 3.02 -1.48
CA GLY A 85 -4.76 3.96 -1.78
C GLY A 85 -5.52 4.31 -0.50
N PHE A 86 -6.47 5.20 -0.61
CA PHE A 86 -7.38 5.50 0.49
C PHE A 86 -8.79 5.78 0.00
N LEU A 87 -9.75 5.33 0.80
CA LEU A 87 -11.18 5.56 0.57
C LEU A 87 -11.52 7.02 0.81
N ILE A 88 -12.11 7.67 -0.17
CA ILE A 88 -12.50 9.09 -0.11
C ILE A 88 -13.98 9.30 0.18
N ASP A 89 -14.80 8.25 0.01
CA ASP A 89 -16.20 8.30 0.34
C ASP A 89 -16.74 6.93 0.85
N PRO A 90 -17.90 6.94 1.54
CA PRO A 90 -18.48 5.70 2.08
C PRO A 90 -19.01 4.74 1.02
N THR A 91 -19.12 5.13 -0.24
CA THR A 91 -19.62 4.26 -1.32
C THR A 91 -18.53 3.36 -1.90
N GLY A 92 -17.26 3.57 -1.51
CA GLY A 92 -16.12 2.74 -1.92
C GLY A 92 -15.29 3.32 -3.07
N LEU A 93 -15.28 4.65 -3.24
CA LEU A 93 -14.31 5.32 -4.11
C LEU A 93 -12.96 5.41 -3.41
N ILE A 94 -11.90 5.06 -4.13
CA ILE A 94 -10.52 5.02 -3.65
C ILE A 94 -9.66 5.87 -4.55
N LEU A 95 -8.88 6.76 -3.94
CA LEU A 95 -7.83 7.51 -4.60
C LEU A 95 -6.50 6.79 -4.46
N THR A 96 -5.75 6.68 -5.57
CA THR A 96 -4.43 6.07 -5.64
C THR A 96 -3.60 6.72 -6.76
N ASN A 97 -2.38 6.25 -6.98
CA ASN A 97 -1.54 6.72 -8.07
C ASN A 97 -1.84 5.97 -9.37
N HIS A 98 -1.66 6.67 -10.51
CA HIS A 98 -1.82 6.08 -11.84
C HIS A 98 -0.84 4.92 -12.06
N HIS A 99 0.44 5.08 -11.70
CA HIS A 99 1.46 4.04 -11.89
C HIS A 99 1.16 2.74 -11.13
N VAL A 100 0.34 2.77 -10.05
CA VAL A 100 -0.08 1.58 -9.31
C VAL A 100 -1.02 0.71 -10.13
N ILE A 101 -1.87 1.34 -10.95
CA ILE A 101 -2.90 0.62 -11.72
C ILE A 101 -2.54 0.46 -13.20
N GLU A 102 -1.45 1.09 -13.65
CA GLU A 102 -1.04 1.09 -15.05
C GLU A 102 -0.84 -0.34 -15.59
N GLY A 103 -1.52 -0.63 -16.69
CA GLY A 103 -1.45 -1.93 -17.36
C GLY A 103 -2.07 -3.10 -16.59
N ALA A 104 -2.76 -2.84 -15.47
CA ALA A 104 -3.43 -3.88 -14.70
C ALA A 104 -4.68 -4.41 -15.44
N GLU A 105 -4.80 -5.74 -15.52
CA GLU A 105 -6.03 -6.42 -15.99
C GLU A 105 -6.97 -6.74 -14.83
N ARG A 106 -6.43 -6.84 -13.64
CA ARG A 106 -7.20 -7.09 -12.42
C ARG A 106 -6.62 -6.26 -11.29
N LEU A 107 -7.52 -5.58 -10.60
CA LEU A 107 -7.24 -4.85 -9.37
C LEU A 107 -7.94 -5.54 -8.21
N THR A 108 -7.20 -5.78 -7.14
CA THR A 108 -7.71 -6.30 -5.87
C THR A 108 -7.32 -5.34 -4.77
N VAL A 109 -8.29 -4.89 -4.01
CA VAL A 109 -8.11 -3.99 -2.88
C VAL A 109 -8.26 -4.78 -1.59
N LYS A 110 -7.26 -4.72 -0.73
CA LYS A 110 -7.28 -5.30 0.60
C LYS A 110 -7.55 -4.20 1.62
N LEU A 111 -8.65 -4.33 2.33
CA LEU A 111 -9.10 -3.41 3.37
C LEU A 111 -8.39 -3.69 4.70
N ALA A 112 -8.41 -2.71 5.61
CA ALA A 112 -7.84 -2.84 6.95
C ALA A 112 -8.47 -3.97 7.79
N ASP A 113 -9.74 -4.32 7.53
CA ASP A 113 -10.44 -5.43 8.18
C ASP A 113 -10.12 -6.80 7.59
N GLY A 114 -9.20 -6.87 6.62
CA GLY A 114 -8.74 -8.10 5.96
C GLY A 114 -9.56 -8.53 4.76
N ARG A 115 -10.69 -7.89 4.46
CA ARG A 115 -11.49 -8.18 3.26
C ARG A 115 -10.69 -7.83 2.00
N SER A 116 -10.78 -8.68 0.98
CA SER A 116 -10.21 -8.44 -0.34
C SER A 116 -11.36 -8.31 -1.35
N LEU A 117 -11.44 -7.16 -2.01
CA LEU A 117 -12.50 -6.82 -2.94
C LEU A 117 -11.91 -6.51 -4.31
N ARG A 118 -12.65 -6.87 -5.36
CA ARG A 118 -12.30 -6.46 -6.72
C ARG A 118 -12.58 -4.98 -6.89
N ALA A 119 -11.68 -4.29 -7.60
CA ALA A 119 -11.86 -2.89 -7.96
C ALA A 119 -11.94 -2.72 -9.48
N GLU A 120 -12.63 -1.66 -9.87
CA GLU A 120 -12.75 -1.20 -11.25
C GLU A 120 -12.19 0.22 -11.36
N VAL A 121 -11.53 0.52 -12.47
CA VAL A 121 -11.00 1.86 -12.73
C VAL A 121 -12.15 2.77 -13.13
N VAL A 122 -12.33 3.87 -12.40
CA VAL A 122 -13.30 4.93 -12.73
C VAL A 122 -12.67 5.96 -13.65
N GLY A 123 -11.41 6.32 -13.39
CA GLY A 123 -10.62 7.23 -14.21
C GLY A 123 -9.18 7.30 -13.74
N SER A 124 -8.30 7.79 -14.60
CA SER A 124 -6.90 8.01 -14.24
C SER A 124 -6.30 9.11 -15.11
N ASP A 125 -5.32 9.79 -14.56
CA ASP A 125 -4.57 10.85 -15.19
C ASP A 125 -3.07 10.54 -15.04
N PRO A 126 -2.38 10.17 -16.14
CA PRO A 126 -0.95 9.91 -16.14
C PRO A 126 -0.10 11.14 -15.82
N ASP A 127 -0.54 12.34 -16.23
CA ASP A 127 0.24 13.57 -16.09
C ASP A 127 0.33 14.02 -14.63
N THR A 128 -0.72 13.77 -13.84
CA THR A 128 -0.74 14.06 -12.40
C THR A 128 -0.43 12.83 -11.55
N ASP A 129 -0.25 11.66 -12.16
CA ASP A 129 -0.10 10.38 -11.48
C ASP A 129 -1.24 10.07 -10.50
N ILE A 130 -2.49 10.45 -10.86
CA ILE A 130 -3.66 10.20 -10.03
C ILE A 130 -4.58 9.17 -10.70
N ALA A 131 -5.17 8.29 -9.90
CA ALA A 131 -6.19 7.36 -10.35
C ALA A 131 -7.32 7.24 -9.32
N LEU A 132 -8.53 7.06 -9.85
CA LEU A 132 -9.73 6.79 -9.09
C LEU A 132 -10.23 5.39 -9.43
N ILE A 133 -10.39 4.56 -8.41
CA ILE A 133 -10.92 3.21 -8.53
C ILE A 133 -12.13 3.02 -7.62
N LYS A 134 -12.98 2.06 -7.93
CA LYS A 134 -14.21 1.75 -7.19
C LYS A 134 -14.22 0.30 -6.75
N ILE A 135 -14.53 0.08 -5.48
CA ILE A 135 -14.87 -1.25 -4.96
C ILE A 135 -16.38 -1.39 -4.77
N ALA A 136 -16.88 -2.62 -4.94
CA ALA A 136 -18.26 -2.97 -4.62
C ALA A 136 -18.29 -3.87 -3.38
N GLY A 137 -19.23 -3.62 -2.48
CA GLY A 137 -19.40 -4.41 -1.26
C GLY A 137 -20.41 -3.78 -0.29
N PRO A 138 -20.60 -4.41 0.88
CA PRO A 138 -21.45 -3.83 1.92
C PRO A 138 -20.95 -2.46 2.36
N THR A 139 -21.80 -1.46 2.26
CA THR A 139 -21.56 -0.08 2.68
C THR A 139 -22.17 0.20 4.07
N PRO A 140 -21.74 1.24 4.80
CA PRO A 140 -20.70 2.23 4.42
C PRO A 140 -19.28 1.71 4.60
N PHE A 141 -18.37 2.15 3.72
CA PHE A 141 -16.92 1.97 3.93
C PHE A 141 -16.37 3.11 4.80
N PRO A 142 -15.33 2.84 5.63
CA PRO A 142 -14.60 3.91 6.30
C PRO A 142 -13.92 4.81 5.25
N SER A 143 -13.99 6.12 5.43
CA SER A 143 -13.41 7.06 4.48
C SER A 143 -12.63 8.16 5.18
N ALA A 144 -11.56 8.66 4.53
CA ALA A 144 -10.81 9.81 4.96
C ALA A 144 -11.32 11.07 4.24
N PRO A 145 -11.62 12.15 4.96
CA PRO A 145 -12.02 13.40 4.33
C PRO A 145 -10.86 14.02 3.57
N LEU A 146 -11.14 14.64 2.41
CA LEU A 146 -10.17 15.43 1.68
C LEU A 146 -10.00 16.78 2.38
N GLY A 147 -8.74 17.22 2.54
CA GLY A 147 -8.39 18.53 3.06
C GLY A 147 -8.23 19.58 1.96
N ASP A 148 -8.03 20.83 2.36
CA ASP A 148 -7.69 21.94 1.46
C ASP A 148 -6.16 22.13 1.44
N SER A 149 -5.50 21.72 0.37
CA SER A 149 -4.05 21.86 0.21
C SER A 149 -3.60 23.33 0.08
N ASN A 150 -4.50 24.27 -0.28
CA ASN A 150 -4.17 25.68 -0.34
C ASN A 150 -4.03 26.32 1.05
N ALA A 151 -4.60 25.68 2.08
CA ALA A 151 -4.46 26.12 3.47
C ALA A 151 -3.16 25.67 4.13
N LEU A 152 -2.38 24.76 3.50
CA LEU A 152 -1.12 24.26 4.05
C LEU A 152 -0.06 25.35 4.12
N ARG A 153 0.73 25.34 5.20
CA ARG A 153 1.86 26.25 5.40
C ARG A 153 3.16 25.49 5.64
N VAL A 154 4.26 26.04 5.19
CA VAL A 154 5.59 25.52 5.51
C VAL A 154 5.79 25.51 7.04
N GLY A 155 6.31 24.41 7.57
CA GLY A 155 6.51 24.19 9.00
C GLY A 155 5.36 23.46 9.69
N GLU A 156 4.21 23.26 9.05
CA GLU A 156 3.11 22.46 9.63
C GLU A 156 3.45 20.97 9.67
N TRP A 157 2.96 20.30 10.71
CA TRP A 157 3.13 18.86 10.86
C TRP A 157 2.28 18.11 9.83
N VAL A 158 2.88 17.08 9.24
CA VAL A 158 2.22 16.14 8.33
C VAL A 158 2.52 14.70 8.76
N CYS A 159 1.58 13.82 8.45
CA CYS A 159 1.68 12.40 8.71
C CYS A 159 1.38 11.64 7.43
N ALA A 160 2.33 10.84 6.97
CA ALA A 160 2.11 9.91 5.88
C ALA A 160 1.70 8.55 6.44
N ILE A 161 0.58 8.03 5.94
CA ILE A 161 0.05 6.72 6.30
C ILE A 161 -0.02 5.87 5.03
N GLY A 162 0.65 4.71 5.05
CA GLY A 162 0.68 3.79 3.93
C GLY A 162 0.41 2.36 4.35
N ASN A 163 0.14 1.50 3.37
CA ASN A 163 0.00 0.05 3.56
C ASN A 163 0.72 -0.70 2.41
N PRO A 164 2.04 -0.52 2.26
CA PRO A 164 2.76 -0.99 1.07
C PRO A 164 2.85 -2.51 0.97
N LEU A 165 2.74 -3.26 2.07
CA LEU A 165 2.91 -4.71 2.10
C LEU A 165 1.65 -5.47 2.54
N ALA A 166 0.52 -4.80 2.72
CA ALA A 166 -0.78 -5.36 3.14
C ALA A 166 -0.78 -6.07 4.52
N TYR A 167 0.29 -5.94 5.31
CA TYR A 167 0.43 -6.61 6.61
C TYR A 167 0.44 -5.62 7.77
N GLU A 168 0.99 -4.41 7.56
CA GLU A 168 1.11 -3.40 8.61
C GLU A 168 1.00 -1.99 8.01
N HIS A 169 0.24 -1.14 8.69
CA HIS A 169 0.19 0.28 8.36
C HIS A 169 1.51 0.93 8.79
N THR A 170 2.15 1.60 7.85
CA THR A 170 3.36 2.39 8.12
C THR A 170 2.96 3.83 8.32
N VAL A 171 3.42 4.42 9.43
CA VAL A 171 3.17 5.82 9.78
C VAL A 171 4.50 6.55 9.84
N THR A 172 4.62 7.63 9.08
CA THR A 172 5.80 8.51 9.10
C THR A 172 5.35 9.94 9.33
N VAL A 173 6.03 10.64 10.22
CA VAL A 173 5.72 12.02 10.61
C VAL A 173 6.83 12.95 10.14
N GLY A 174 6.46 14.11 9.65
CA GLY A 174 7.37 15.15 9.21
C GLY A 174 6.72 16.52 9.23
N VAL A 175 7.38 17.48 8.61
CA VAL A 175 6.85 18.84 8.43
C VAL A 175 6.84 19.21 6.95
N VAL A 176 5.91 20.07 6.57
CA VAL A 176 5.90 20.67 5.24
C VAL A 176 7.16 21.53 5.10
N SER A 177 8.10 21.10 4.28
CA SER A 177 9.35 21.86 4.05
C SER A 177 9.24 22.86 2.89
N PHE A 178 8.38 22.56 1.92
CA PHE A 178 8.16 23.40 0.73
C PHE A 178 6.81 23.05 0.08
N ILE A 179 6.18 24.02 -0.57
CA ILE A 179 4.91 23.86 -1.29
C ILE A 179 5.13 24.25 -2.75
N GLY A 180 4.56 23.44 -3.68
CA GLY A 180 4.60 23.73 -5.12
C GLY A 180 5.94 23.44 -5.81
N ARG A 181 6.78 22.53 -5.27
CA ARG A 181 8.02 22.11 -5.93
C ARG A 181 7.67 21.32 -7.19
N LYS A 182 8.11 21.82 -8.33
CA LYS A 182 8.17 21.04 -9.58
C LYS A 182 9.47 20.24 -9.56
N LEU A 183 9.38 18.92 -9.66
CA LEU A 183 10.54 18.02 -9.60
C LEU A 183 11.20 17.85 -10.99
N PHE A 184 10.46 18.20 -12.05
CA PHE A 184 10.93 18.11 -13.44
C PHE A 184 10.40 19.33 -14.20
N ASP A 185 11.30 20.21 -14.58
CA ASP A 185 11.15 21.23 -15.64
C ASP A 185 12.06 20.83 -16.79
#